data_9fd6e20cf250bd8db7037c3a7a0369e3
#
_entry.id   9fd6e20cf250bd8db7037c3a7a0369e3
#
_cell.length_a   1.000
_cell.length_b   1.000
_cell.length_c   1.000
_cell.angle_alpha   90.00
_cell.angle_beta   90.00
_cell.angle_gamma   90.00
#
_symmetry.space_group_name_H-M   'P 1'
#
loop_
_entity.id
_entity.type
_entity.pdbx_description
1 polymer ?
#
loop_
_entity_poly.entity_id
_entity_poly.type
_entity_poly.pdbx_seq_one_letter_code
_entity_poly.pdbx_strand_id
1 'polypeptide(L)'
;MTDPVTGLTALDVEIFDPPLCCPTGLCGPVLDTTLVDLGEAIISLQAAGRTVVRHMMTADPQAFLRNREVYQLIRERQLAALPITVVRGQIVKTDAYATLDEMRVALEAGLVPASAP
;
A
#
# COMPACT_ATOMS: atom_id res chain seq x y z
N MET A 1 -21.91 5.64 -16.13
CA MET A 1 -21.39 5.40 -15.88
C MET A 1 -20.72 5.41 -15.51
N THR A 2 -20.54 5.44 -15.26
CA THR A 2 -19.82 5.36 -14.97
C THR A 2 -19.14 5.05 -14.64
N ASP A 3 -19.01 4.47 -14.63
CA ASP A 3 -18.49 3.91 -14.29
C ASP A 3 -17.28 3.76 -14.16
N PRO A 4 -16.80 3.69 -14.88
CA PRO A 4 -15.37 3.59 -14.90
C PRO A 4 -14.74 4.18 -13.69
N VAL A 5 -15.21 5.27 -13.38
CA VAL A 5 -14.78 5.88 -12.15
C VAL A 5 -14.91 4.92 -11.01
N THR A 6 -15.93 4.15 -11.09
CA THR A 6 -16.14 3.12 -10.10
C THR A 6 -14.95 2.20 -10.00
N GLY A 7 -14.40 1.86 -11.13
CA GLY A 7 -13.24 1.00 -11.12
C GLY A 7 -12.07 1.63 -10.39
N LEU A 8 -11.94 2.92 -10.51
CA LEU A 8 -10.85 3.60 -9.84
C LEU A 8 -10.99 3.58 -8.33
N THR A 9 -12.22 3.56 -7.87
CA THR A 9 -12.45 3.58 -6.45
C THR A 9 -12.43 2.20 -5.84
N ALA A 10 -12.19 1.18 -6.63
CA ALA A 10 -12.28 -0.18 -6.16
C ALA A 10 -11.04 -0.67 -5.42
N LEU A 11 -9.96 0.09 -5.41
CA LEU A 11 -8.75 -0.34 -4.74
C LEU A 11 -8.93 -0.23 -3.23
N ASP A 12 -8.76 -1.35 -2.56
CA ASP A 12 -8.86 -1.38 -1.11
C ASP A 12 -7.55 -0.99 -0.46
N VAL A 13 -6.44 -1.53 -0.94
CA VAL A 13 -5.14 -1.30 -0.34
C VAL A 13 -4.14 -0.99 -1.44
N GLU A 14 -3.35 0.04 -1.24
CA GLU A 14 -2.24 0.37 -2.12
C GLU A 14 -0.98 0.45 -1.29
N ILE A 15 0.08 -0.17 -1.76
CA ILE A 15 1.35 -0.18 -1.07
C ILE A 15 2.37 0.48 -1.99
N PHE A 16 3.00 1.54 -1.50
CA PHE A 16 4.01 2.26 -2.26
C PHE A 16 5.37 1.83 -1.76
N ASP A 17 6.04 1.00 -2.55
CA ASP A 17 7.30 0.38 -2.15
C ASP A 17 8.48 1.30 -2.35
N PRO A 18 9.50 1.17 -1.48
CA PRO A 18 10.79 1.81 -1.78
C PRO A 18 11.46 1.05 -2.92
N PRO A 19 12.55 1.59 -3.46
CA PRO A 19 13.30 0.84 -4.47
C PRO A 19 13.77 -0.49 -3.87
N LEU A 20 13.39 -1.58 -4.53
CA LEU A 20 13.72 -2.93 -4.06
C LEU A 20 14.32 -3.72 -5.21
N CYS A 21 15.35 -4.49 -4.91
CA CYS A 21 15.90 -5.41 -5.87
C CYS A 21 14.95 -6.57 -6.11
N CYS A 22 14.28 -7.02 -5.05
CA CYS A 22 13.42 -8.17 -5.13
C CYS A 22 12.23 -7.95 -4.21
N PRO A 23 11.10 -7.52 -4.77
CA PRO A 23 9.94 -7.19 -3.93
C PRO A 23 9.33 -8.38 -3.21
N THR A 24 9.60 -9.61 -3.67
CA THR A 24 9.05 -10.78 -3.00
C THR A 24 9.83 -11.18 -1.76
N GLY A 25 11.07 -10.69 -1.63
CA GLY A 25 11.92 -11.09 -0.52
C GLY A 25 12.53 -12.46 -0.69
N LEU A 26 12.32 -13.11 -1.84
CA LEU A 26 12.80 -14.46 -2.07
C LEU A 26 14.11 -14.54 -2.82
N CYS A 27 14.60 -13.42 -3.30
CA CYS A 27 15.86 -13.37 -4.04
C CYS A 27 17.02 -13.18 -3.09
N GLY A 28 18.20 -13.59 -3.54
CA GLY A 28 19.40 -13.38 -2.78
C GLY A 28 19.63 -14.45 -1.74
N PRO A 29 20.75 -14.34 -1.02
CA PRO A 29 21.17 -15.41 -0.11
C PRO A 29 20.40 -15.45 1.20
N VAL A 30 19.72 -14.37 1.55
CA VAL A 30 18.97 -14.29 2.79
C VAL A 30 17.54 -13.88 2.49
N LEU A 31 16.58 -14.60 3.05
CA LEU A 31 15.19 -14.24 2.88
C LEU A 31 14.89 -12.95 3.64
N ASP A 32 14.12 -12.09 3.00
CA ASP A 32 13.58 -10.92 3.69
C ASP A 32 12.21 -11.31 4.23
N THR A 33 12.16 -11.67 5.51
CA THR A 33 10.93 -12.17 6.10
C THR A 33 9.83 -11.12 6.11
N THR A 34 10.18 -9.87 6.22
CA THR A 34 9.18 -8.80 6.17
C THR A 34 8.45 -8.80 4.83
N LEU A 35 9.21 -8.93 3.74
CA LEU A 35 8.59 -8.95 2.41
C LEU A 35 7.82 -10.25 2.17
N VAL A 36 8.30 -11.36 2.70
CA VAL A 36 7.58 -12.63 2.60
C VAL A 36 6.26 -12.53 3.34
N ASP A 37 6.27 -11.97 4.54
CA ASP A 37 5.05 -11.78 5.32
C ASP A 37 4.08 -10.86 4.62
N LEU A 38 4.60 -9.81 4.00
CA LEU A 38 3.76 -8.91 3.22
C LEU A 38 3.08 -9.65 2.07
N GLY A 39 3.83 -10.49 1.37
CA GLY A 39 3.26 -11.28 0.28
C GLY A 39 2.13 -12.17 0.76
N GLU A 40 2.30 -12.80 1.91
CA GLU A 40 1.26 -13.65 2.47
C GLU A 40 0.05 -12.85 2.91
N ALA A 41 0.28 -11.66 3.46
CA ALA A 41 -0.81 -10.78 3.86
C ALA A 41 -1.63 -10.37 2.64
N ILE A 42 -0.95 -10.03 1.54
CA ILE A 42 -1.63 -9.65 0.32
C ILE A 42 -2.49 -10.80 -0.20
N ILE A 43 -1.95 -12.02 -0.20
CA ILE A 43 -2.71 -13.18 -0.64
C ILE A 43 -3.94 -13.37 0.23
N SER A 44 -3.81 -13.20 1.54
CA SER A 44 -4.94 -13.33 2.44
C SER A 44 -6.03 -12.31 2.14
N LEU A 45 -5.63 -11.07 1.90
CA LEU A 45 -6.60 -10.03 1.59
C LEU A 45 -7.28 -10.28 0.25
N GLN A 46 -6.52 -10.72 -0.74
CA GLN A 46 -7.09 -11.04 -2.04
C GLN A 46 -8.06 -12.20 -1.96
N ALA A 47 -7.74 -13.20 -1.14
CA ALA A 47 -8.64 -14.33 -0.93
C ALA A 47 -9.93 -13.90 -0.26
N ALA A 48 -9.89 -12.81 0.50
CA ALA A 48 -11.08 -12.25 1.13
C ALA A 48 -11.83 -11.28 0.23
N GLY A 49 -11.43 -11.16 -1.02
CA GLY A 49 -12.10 -10.30 -1.98
C GLY A 49 -11.61 -8.87 -2.01
N ARG A 50 -10.49 -8.59 -1.35
CA ARG A 50 -9.95 -7.23 -1.35
C ARG A 50 -9.00 -7.02 -2.50
N THR A 51 -8.98 -5.82 -3.03
CA THR A 51 -8.08 -5.43 -4.10
C THR A 51 -6.84 -4.80 -3.51
N VAL A 52 -5.69 -5.39 -3.80
CA VAL A 52 -4.41 -4.91 -3.26
C VAL A 52 -3.45 -4.70 -4.42
N VAL A 53 -2.84 -3.54 -4.46
CA VAL A 53 -1.89 -3.19 -5.52
C VAL A 53 -0.60 -2.68 -4.87
N ARG A 54 0.53 -3.13 -5.39
CA ARG A 54 1.83 -2.59 -5.01
C ARG A 54 2.34 -1.71 -6.14
N HIS A 55 2.80 -0.54 -5.78
CA HIS A 55 3.37 0.41 -6.73
C HIS A 55 4.86 0.51 -6.50
N MET A 56 5.63 0.27 -7.54
CA MET A 56 7.07 0.45 -7.48
C MET A 56 7.45 1.67 -8.30
N MET A 57 8.32 2.49 -7.75
CA MET A 57 8.66 3.75 -8.39
C MET A 57 9.24 3.55 -9.78
N THR A 58 9.99 2.46 -9.99
CA THR A 58 10.58 2.19 -11.28
C THR A 58 9.57 1.69 -12.31
N ALA A 59 8.50 1.06 -11.86
CA ALA A 59 7.50 0.49 -12.77
C ALA A 59 6.31 1.41 -12.97
N ASP A 60 5.92 2.14 -11.94
CA ASP A 60 4.74 3.01 -12.02
C ASP A 60 4.98 4.28 -11.22
N PRO A 61 5.88 5.14 -11.69
CA PRO A 61 6.17 6.37 -10.95
C PRO A 61 4.96 7.29 -10.85
N GLN A 62 4.03 7.18 -11.79
CA GLN A 62 2.89 8.08 -11.77
C GLN A 62 1.95 7.80 -10.61
N ALA A 63 1.92 6.57 -10.11
CA ALA A 63 1.11 6.26 -8.95
C ALA A 63 1.53 7.12 -7.76
N PHE A 64 2.83 7.38 -7.64
CA PHE A 64 3.36 8.19 -6.55
C PHE A 64 2.99 9.65 -6.68
N LEU A 65 2.70 10.09 -7.91
CA LEU A 65 2.30 11.47 -8.16
C LEU A 65 0.80 11.65 -8.02
N ARG A 66 0.04 10.61 -8.31
CA ARG A 66 -1.42 10.72 -8.31
C ARG A 66 -2.00 10.85 -6.91
N ASN A 67 -1.35 10.26 -5.91
CA ASN A 67 -1.82 10.37 -4.54
C ASN A 67 -1.13 11.57 -3.91
N ARG A 68 -1.90 12.61 -3.66
CA ARG A 68 -1.34 13.87 -3.20
C ARG A 68 -0.61 13.72 -1.87
N GLU A 69 -1.18 12.95 -0.95
CA GLU A 69 -0.57 12.81 0.36
C GLU A 69 0.72 12.00 0.31
N VAL A 70 0.74 10.97 -0.52
CA VAL A 70 1.96 10.20 -0.74
C VAL A 70 3.04 11.08 -1.34
N TYR A 71 2.68 11.83 -2.37
CA TYR A 71 3.62 12.72 -3.03
C TYR A 71 4.19 13.74 -2.04
N GLN A 72 3.32 14.30 -1.21
CA GLN A 72 3.74 15.28 -0.22
C GLN A 72 4.77 14.70 0.74
N LEU A 73 4.52 13.48 1.23
CA LEU A 73 5.44 12.82 2.15
C LEU A 73 6.78 12.55 1.48
N ILE A 74 6.76 12.15 0.23
CA ILE A 74 8.00 11.88 -0.49
C ILE A 74 8.78 13.17 -0.70
N ARG A 75 8.08 14.26 -0.96
CA ARG A 75 8.76 15.55 -1.07
C ARG A 75 9.40 15.97 0.24
N GLU A 76 8.76 15.67 1.36
CA GLU A 76 9.24 16.09 2.66
C GLU A 76 10.32 15.18 3.21
N ARG A 77 10.16 13.87 3.03
CA ARG A 77 11.06 12.90 3.64
C ARG A 77 11.82 12.06 2.65
N GLN A 78 11.53 12.21 1.38
CA GLN A 78 12.15 11.47 0.30
C GLN A 78 11.94 9.97 0.54
N LEU A 79 12.93 9.15 0.26
CA LEU A 79 12.76 7.71 0.36
C LEU A 79 12.55 7.22 1.79
N ALA A 80 12.86 8.06 2.77
CA ALA A 80 12.63 7.69 4.16
C ALA A 80 11.15 7.56 4.50
N ALA A 81 10.26 8.11 3.68
CA ALA A 81 8.84 7.94 3.89
C ALA A 81 8.33 6.56 3.50
N LEU A 82 9.06 5.87 2.65
CA LEU A 82 8.63 4.59 2.10
C LEU A 82 9.05 3.42 2.99
N PRO A 83 8.30 2.34 3.01
CA PRO A 83 7.05 2.13 2.26
C PRO A 83 5.87 2.84 2.90
N ILE A 84 4.86 3.13 2.08
CA ILE A 84 3.63 3.77 2.54
C ILE A 84 2.47 2.85 2.22
N THR A 85 1.61 2.60 3.19
CA THR A 85 0.40 1.83 2.99
C THR A 85 -0.80 2.75 3.04
N VAL A 86 -1.63 2.64 2.01
CA VAL A 86 -2.84 3.44 1.86
C VAL A 86 -4.01 2.49 1.83
N VAL A 87 -5.02 2.73 2.66
CA VAL A 87 -6.25 1.94 2.68
C VAL A 87 -7.38 2.88 2.33
N ARG A 88 -8.04 2.56 1.22
CA ARG A 88 -9.17 3.35 0.71
C ARG A 88 -8.86 4.82 0.61
N GLY A 89 -7.67 5.11 0.13
CA GLY A 89 -7.25 6.49 -0.12
C GLY A 89 -6.63 7.19 1.09
N GLN A 90 -6.56 6.54 2.23
CA GLN A 90 -5.99 7.16 3.42
C GLN A 90 -4.71 6.46 3.84
N ILE A 91 -3.71 7.23 4.18
CA ILE A 91 -2.44 6.69 4.62
C ILE A 91 -2.62 6.12 6.02
N VAL A 92 -2.27 4.84 6.18
CA VAL A 92 -2.39 4.19 7.48
C VAL A 92 -1.04 3.86 8.10
N LYS A 93 0.02 3.81 7.30
CA LYS A 93 1.35 3.56 7.84
C LYS A 93 2.40 4.06 6.89
N THR A 94 3.47 4.59 7.44
CA THR A 94 4.62 5.04 6.66
C THR A 94 5.88 4.48 7.31
N ASP A 95 6.95 4.42 6.54
CA ASP A 95 8.26 4.09 7.06
C ASP A 95 8.39 2.63 7.50
N ALA A 96 7.37 1.83 7.25
CA ALA A 96 7.37 0.39 7.51
C ALA A 96 6.14 -0.19 6.86
N TYR A 97 6.18 -1.48 6.53
CA TYR A 97 5.02 -2.14 5.95
C TYR A 97 3.97 -2.39 7.04
N ALA A 98 2.72 -2.18 6.69
CA ALA A 98 1.62 -2.51 7.58
C ALA A 98 1.48 -4.03 7.66
N THR A 99 1.11 -4.53 8.83
CA THR A 99 0.83 -5.94 9.00
C THR A 99 -0.56 -6.27 8.47
N LEU A 100 -0.84 -7.56 8.32
CA LEU A 100 -2.16 -7.98 7.90
C LEU A 100 -3.23 -7.46 8.85
N ASP A 101 -2.97 -7.53 10.15
CA ASP A 101 -3.94 -7.05 11.13
C ASP A 101 -4.16 -5.55 11.01
N GLU A 102 -3.10 -4.79 10.80
CA GLU A 102 -3.24 -3.36 10.64
C GLU A 102 -4.07 -3.01 9.42
N MET A 103 -3.87 -3.73 8.33
CA MET A 103 -4.64 -3.50 7.12
C MET A 103 -6.09 -3.91 7.31
N ARG A 104 -6.34 -5.03 8.00
CA ARG A 104 -7.70 -5.46 8.27
C ARG A 104 -8.45 -4.47 9.14
N VAL A 105 -7.79 -3.97 10.18
CA VAL A 105 -8.42 -2.99 11.06
C VAL A 105 -8.79 -1.75 10.28
N ALA A 106 -7.89 -1.27 9.42
CA ALA A 106 -8.17 -0.10 8.63
C ALA A 106 -9.34 -0.31 7.67
N LEU A 107 -9.40 -1.51 7.06
CA LEU A 107 -10.50 -1.81 6.15
C LEU A 107 -11.83 -1.91 6.88
N GLU A 108 -11.82 -2.51 8.05
CA GLU A 108 -13.05 -2.69 8.81
C GLU A 108 -13.53 -1.41 9.45
N ALA A 109 -12.63 -0.52 9.78
CA ALA A 109 -13.01 0.75 10.34
C ALA A 109 -13.80 1.60 9.36
N GLY A 110 -13.76 1.23 8.09
CA GLY A 110 -14.46 1.99 7.07
C GLY A 110 -13.86 3.35 6.89
N LEU A 111 -12.79 3.59 7.57
CA LEU A 111 -12.08 4.82 7.46
C LEU A 111 -12.87 5.99 7.77
N VAL A 112 -13.58 5.75 8.67
CA VAL A 112 -14.40 6.80 8.99
C VAL A 112 -13.76 7.78 9.79
N PRO A 113 -13.41 7.72 9.54
CA PRO A 113 -13.18 8.36 9.83
C PRO A 113 -13.04 9.11 10.31
N ALA A 114 -12.78 8.83 10.21
CA ALA A 114 -12.69 9.33 10.43
C ALA A 114 -12.87 10.22 10.70
N SER A 115 -12.90 10.12 10.61
CA SER A 115 -13.05 10.80 10.81
C SER A 115 -13.52 11.23 11.57
N ALA A 116 -13.77 11.04 11.89
CA ALA A 116 -14.17 11.35 12.60
C ALA A 116 -14.07 11.62 13.43
N PRO A 117 -13.99 11.97 13.84
CA PRO A 117 -13.76 12.35 14.69
C PRO A 117 -13.81 12.63 15.21
#